data_aa9be484bbe7265eac1b7790cbf25476
#
_entry.id   aa9be484bbe7265eac1b7790cbf25476
#
_cell.length_a   1.000
_cell.length_b   1.000
_cell.length_c   1.000
_cell.angle_alpha   90.00
_cell.angle_beta   90.00
_cell.angle_gamma   90.00
#
_symmetry.space_group_name_H-M   'P 1'
#
loop_
_entity.id
_entity.type
_entity.pdbx_description
1 polymer ?
#
loop_
_entity_poly.entity_id
_entity_poly.type
_entity_poly.pdbx_seq_one_letter_code
_entity_poly.pdbx_strand_id
1 'polypeptide(L)'
;MAGDDSLIELAPIQDRDLLQRLSIYFDAVDQRLRHGEGWMIFNASSRRSRRISGFIQNRLAEQRPPVSYFMLPWRDFAISSYVTEVGLPILAPEVTHSPRAEAEFNLAARVTSSIWTQMLSTDLLVLMGCKPAHRHEIELLDRTLASRQGQKLATILMTPEMPQQLEADLVNVDPERRYWESIFGGMYETGLVAM
;
A
#
# COMPACT_ATOMS: atom_id res chain seq x y z
N MET A 1 -19.02 20.96 6.39
CA MET A 1 -17.63 20.94 6.87
C MET A 1 -16.89 19.96 5.96
N ALA A 2 -16.12 20.47 5.01
CA ALA A 2 -15.25 19.64 4.19
C ALA A 2 -14.12 19.15 5.11
N GLY A 3 -14.07 17.84 5.38
CA GLY A 3 -12.97 17.23 6.09
C GLY A 3 -11.70 17.43 5.26
N ASP A 4 -10.66 17.90 5.91
CA ASP A 4 -9.31 18.00 5.35
C ASP A 4 -8.85 16.57 4.99
N ASP A 5 -9.06 16.19 3.72
CA ASP A 5 -8.79 14.86 3.17
C ASP A 5 -7.31 14.72 2.76
N SER A 6 -6.45 15.60 3.29
CA SER A 6 -5.01 15.55 3.04
C SER A 6 -4.42 14.26 3.60
N LEU A 7 -3.91 13.40 2.73
CA LEU A 7 -3.20 12.14 3.08
C LEU A 7 -1.83 12.41 3.71
N ILE A 8 -1.36 13.66 3.69
CA ILE A 8 -0.02 14.06 4.05
C ILE A 8 -0.06 15.23 5.01
N GLU A 9 0.68 15.14 6.09
CA GLU A 9 0.89 16.24 7.07
C GLU A 9 2.40 16.45 7.25
N LEU A 10 2.87 17.66 6.96
CA LEU A 10 4.30 18.01 7.06
C LEU A 10 4.76 18.27 8.51
N ALA A 11 3.88 18.11 9.51
CA ALA A 11 4.27 18.24 10.90
C ALA A 11 5.21 17.11 11.36
N PRO A 12 6.13 17.38 12.29
CA PRO A 12 7.09 16.39 12.77
C PRO A 12 6.44 15.15 13.35
N ILE A 13 7.06 13.98 13.13
CA ILE A 13 6.72 12.72 13.80
C ILE A 13 7.07 12.88 15.28
N GLN A 14 6.12 12.65 16.17
CA GLN A 14 6.31 12.77 17.62
C GLN A 14 7.03 11.57 18.24
N ASP A 15 6.92 10.40 17.61
CA ASP A 15 7.59 9.19 18.02
C ASP A 15 9.06 9.24 17.59
N ARG A 16 9.95 9.46 18.55
CA ARG A 16 11.38 9.64 18.31
C ARG A 16 12.05 8.35 17.81
N ASP A 17 11.66 7.19 18.31
CA ASP A 17 12.22 5.91 17.89
C ASP A 17 11.86 5.61 16.43
N LEU A 18 10.59 5.75 16.08
CA LEU A 18 10.13 5.60 14.69
C LEU A 18 10.83 6.62 13.78
N LEU A 19 10.93 7.89 14.18
CA LEU A 19 11.60 8.92 13.40
C LEU A 19 13.08 8.56 13.16
N GLN A 20 13.79 8.10 14.19
CA GLN A 20 15.19 7.70 14.07
C GLN A 20 15.35 6.53 13.12
N ARG A 21 14.52 5.50 13.24
CA ARG A 21 14.55 4.32 12.36
C ARG A 21 14.25 4.69 10.91
N LEU A 22 13.21 5.50 10.67
CA LEU A 22 12.89 6.00 9.33
C LEU A 22 14.03 6.85 8.76
N SER A 23 14.67 7.70 9.57
CA SER A 23 15.82 8.48 9.13
C SER A 23 16.97 7.59 8.67
N ILE A 24 17.34 6.58 9.48
CA ILE A 24 18.38 5.61 9.13
C ILE A 24 18.03 4.85 7.83
N TYR A 25 16.76 4.46 7.66
CA TYR A 25 16.32 3.79 6.44
C TYR A 25 16.51 4.69 5.22
N PHE A 26 16.04 5.95 5.29
CA PHE A 26 16.11 6.87 4.17
C PHE A 26 17.49 7.45 3.92
N ASP A 27 18.39 7.46 4.90
CA ASP A 27 19.82 7.80 4.72
C ASP A 27 20.55 6.76 3.85
N ALA A 28 20.07 5.51 3.84
CA ALA A 28 20.60 4.41 3.03
C ALA A 28 19.59 3.91 1.98
N VAL A 29 18.64 4.75 1.55
CA VAL A 29 17.49 4.34 0.74
C VAL A 29 17.88 3.64 -0.57
N ASP A 30 18.89 4.12 -1.28
CA ASP A 30 19.34 3.51 -2.54
C ASP A 30 19.79 2.06 -2.35
N GLN A 31 20.51 1.79 -1.26
CA GLN A 31 20.93 0.43 -0.91
C GLN A 31 19.72 -0.44 -0.52
N ARG A 32 18.83 0.09 0.30
CA ARG A 32 17.63 -0.59 0.77
C ARG A 32 16.70 -0.99 -0.38
N LEU A 33 16.45 -0.05 -1.29
CA LEU A 33 15.60 -0.31 -2.46
C LEU A 33 16.20 -1.37 -3.39
N ARG A 34 17.52 -1.39 -3.61
CA ARG A 34 18.18 -2.44 -4.42
C ARG A 34 18.02 -3.85 -3.84
N HIS A 35 17.83 -3.97 -2.53
CA HIS A 35 17.57 -5.24 -1.88
C HIS A 35 16.08 -5.56 -1.72
N GLY A 36 15.18 -4.62 -2.09
CA GLY A 36 13.74 -4.77 -1.90
C GLY A 36 13.34 -4.69 -0.42
N GLU A 37 14.18 -4.06 0.43
CA GLU A 37 13.91 -3.94 1.85
C GLU A 37 12.77 -2.95 2.11
N GLY A 38 11.66 -3.45 2.62
CA GLY A 38 10.48 -2.67 2.95
C GLY A 38 10.29 -2.46 4.45
N TRP A 39 9.10 -1.97 4.83
CA TRP A 39 8.70 -1.77 6.22
C TRP A 39 7.26 -2.17 6.45
N MET A 40 7.01 -2.70 7.66
CA MET A 40 5.67 -2.79 8.22
C MET A 40 5.56 -1.89 9.43
N ILE A 41 4.67 -0.90 9.37
CA ILE A 41 4.48 0.10 10.42
C ILE A 41 3.08 -0.07 11.01
N PHE A 42 3.03 -0.49 12.27
CA PHE A 42 1.82 -0.65 13.05
C PHE A 42 1.40 0.63 13.75
N ASN A 43 0.18 0.66 14.27
CA ASN A 43 -0.36 1.78 15.02
C ASN A 43 -0.25 3.12 14.26
N ALA A 44 -0.25 3.06 12.92
CA ALA A 44 -0.22 4.24 12.05
C ALA A 44 -1.64 4.77 11.83
N SER A 45 -2.29 5.23 12.90
CA SER A 45 -3.63 5.79 12.84
C SER A 45 -3.64 7.19 12.22
N SER A 46 -4.74 7.57 11.64
CA SER A 46 -5.08 8.83 10.99
C SER A 46 -3.99 9.94 10.94
N ARG A 47 -3.76 10.67 12.01
CA ARG A 47 -2.78 11.78 12.04
C ARG A 47 -1.33 11.29 12.02
N ARG A 48 -1.03 10.19 12.72
CA ARG A 48 0.31 9.58 12.71
C ARG A 48 0.66 9.09 11.30
N SER A 49 -0.28 8.42 10.63
CA SER A 49 -0.11 7.98 9.24
C SER A 49 0.23 9.14 8.31
N ARG A 50 -0.53 10.25 8.38
CA ARG A 50 -0.29 11.44 7.55
C ARG A 50 1.10 12.05 7.78
N ARG A 51 1.59 12.09 9.02
CA ARG A 51 2.93 12.59 9.35
C ARG A 51 4.04 11.69 8.85
N ILE A 52 3.85 10.36 8.97
CA ILE A 52 4.78 9.38 8.42
C ILE A 52 4.85 9.52 6.89
N SER A 53 3.70 9.62 6.23
CA SER A 53 3.62 9.81 4.79
C SER A 53 4.29 11.11 4.32
N GLY A 54 4.08 12.20 5.06
CA GLY A 54 4.76 13.48 4.81
C GLY A 54 6.27 13.39 4.95
N PHE A 55 6.75 12.73 5.99
CA PHE A 55 8.17 12.47 6.17
C PHE A 55 8.76 11.67 5.02
N ILE A 56 8.12 10.55 4.64
CA ILE A 56 8.54 9.70 3.52
C ILE A 56 8.63 10.52 2.23
N GLN A 57 7.58 11.29 1.91
CA GLN A 57 7.54 12.10 0.71
C GLN A 57 8.67 13.14 0.67
N ASN A 58 8.91 13.83 1.79
CA ASN A 58 9.99 14.80 1.88
C ASN A 58 11.36 14.16 1.65
N ARG A 59 11.61 13.00 2.30
CA ARG A 59 12.89 12.28 2.14
C ARG A 59 13.10 11.78 0.71
N LEU A 60 12.04 11.31 0.04
CA LEU A 60 12.12 10.87 -1.36
C LEU A 60 12.33 12.05 -2.33
N ALA A 61 11.76 13.21 -2.06
CA ALA A 61 11.97 14.42 -2.86
C ALA A 61 13.43 14.93 -2.82
N GLU A 62 14.15 14.63 -1.74
CA GLU A 62 15.56 15.00 -1.57
C GLU A 62 16.53 14.04 -2.28
N GLN A 63 16.08 12.83 -2.68
CA GLN A 63 16.94 11.82 -3.27
C GLN A 63 17.50 12.22 -4.63
N ARG A 64 18.77 11.88 -4.85
CA ARG A 64 19.45 12.04 -6.13
C ARG A 64 20.31 10.79 -6.41
N PRO A 65 20.02 9.99 -7.45
CA PRO A 65 18.95 10.18 -8.46
C PRO A 65 17.54 10.06 -7.87
N PRO A 66 16.49 10.54 -8.57
CA PRO A 66 15.12 10.42 -8.11
C PRO A 66 14.69 8.94 -8.00
N VAL A 67 14.00 8.62 -6.92
CA VAL A 67 13.39 7.31 -6.69
C VAL A 67 11.96 7.32 -7.24
N SER A 68 11.60 6.30 -8.01
CA SER A 68 10.20 6.13 -8.40
C SER A 68 9.40 5.57 -7.23
N TYR A 69 8.31 6.24 -6.86
CA TYR A 69 7.47 5.78 -5.76
C TYR A 69 5.99 5.98 -6.05
N PHE A 70 5.17 5.17 -5.40
CA PHE A 70 3.72 5.27 -5.45
C PHE A 70 3.13 5.16 -4.04
N MET A 71 2.35 6.17 -3.65
CA MET A 71 1.66 6.21 -2.36
C MET A 71 0.18 5.93 -2.60
N LEU A 72 -0.33 4.82 -2.06
CA LEU A 72 -1.69 4.36 -2.31
C LEU A 72 -2.46 4.18 -0.99
N PRO A 73 -3.57 4.90 -0.78
CA PRO A 73 -4.47 4.64 0.33
C PRO A 73 -5.06 3.23 0.24
N TRP A 74 -5.24 2.57 1.38
CA TRP A 74 -5.87 1.24 1.43
C TRP A 74 -7.25 1.21 0.79
N ARG A 75 -8.02 2.27 0.94
CA ARG A 75 -9.34 2.40 0.30
C ARG A 75 -9.25 2.22 -1.22
N ASP A 76 -8.29 2.87 -1.86
CA ASP A 76 -8.14 2.83 -3.31
C ASP A 76 -7.57 1.47 -3.77
N PHE A 77 -6.70 0.87 -2.94
CA PHE A 77 -6.25 -0.50 -3.11
C PHE A 77 -7.42 -1.49 -3.04
N ALA A 78 -8.28 -1.38 -2.02
CA ALA A 78 -9.45 -2.24 -1.83
C ALA A 78 -10.45 -2.11 -3.00
N ILE A 79 -10.70 -0.89 -3.48
CA ILE A 79 -11.53 -0.67 -4.67
C ILE A 79 -10.91 -1.35 -5.90
N SER A 80 -9.60 -1.21 -6.10
CA SER A 80 -8.90 -1.84 -7.21
C SER A 80 -8.94 -3.36 -7.12
N SER A 81 -8.89 -3.93 -5.90
CA SER A 81 -9.01 -5.38 -5.68
C SER A 81 -10.40 -5.89 -6.04
N TYR A 82 -11.44 -5.18 -5.62
CA TYR A 82 -12.81 -5.52 -5.94
C TYR A 82 -13.08 -5.47 -7.45
N VAL A 83 -12.62 -4.42 -8.11
CA VAL A 83 -12.73 -4.26 -9.57
C VAL A 83 -12.03 -5.41 -10.32
N THR A 84 -10.91 -5.89 -9.78
CA THR A 84 -10.17 -7.02 -10.36
C THR A 84 -10.91 -8.34 -10.16
N GLU A 85 -11.51 -8.56 -8.98
CA GLU A 85 -12.26 -9.78 -8.67
C GLU A 85 -13.53 -9.91 -9.50
N VAL A 86 -14.32 -8.83 -9.54
CA VAL A 86 -15.60 -8.79 -10.30
C VAL A 86 -15.35 -8.86 -11.80
N GLY A 87 -14.12 -8.53 -12.23
CA GLY A 87 -13.75 -8.51 -13.65
C GLY A 87 -14.51 -7.43 -14.42
N LEU A 88 -13.93 -6.25 -14.58
CA LEU A 88 -14.50 -5.21 -15.45
C LEU A 88 -15.01 -5.72 -16.83
N PRO A 89 -14.44 -6.78 -17.45
CA PRO A 89 -14.97 -7.36 -18.68
C PRO A 89 -16.37 -7.97 -18.56
N ILE A 90 -16.81 -8.36 -17.35
CA ILE A 90 -18.15 -8.95 -17.15
C ILE A 90 -19.25 -7.87 -17.17
N LEU A 91 -18.87 -6.63 -16.88
CA LEU A 91 -19.72 -5.46 -17.07
C LEU A 91 -19.61 -4.89 -18.50
N ALA A 92 -19.06 -5.68 -19.44
CA ALA A 92 -18.92 -5.31 -20.82
C ALA A 92 -20.28 -4.88 -21.45
N PRO A 93 -20.23 -4.02 -22.46
CA PRO A 93 -21.31 -3.15 -22.91
C PRO A 93 -22.57 -3.82 -23.47
N GLU A 94 -22.74 -5.11 -23.35
CA GLU A 94 -23.97 -5.78 -23.72
C GLU A 94 -25.20 -5.30 -22.92
N VAL A 95 -24.97 -4.63 -21.77
CA VAL A 95 -26.05 -4.12 -20.89
C VAL A 95 -26.22 -2.60 -20.97
N THR A 96 -25.27 -1.87 -21.57
CA THR A 96 -25.32 -0.40 -21.57
C THR A 96 -25.33 0.15 -23.01
N HIS A 97 -26.51 0.44 -23.53
CA HIS A 97 -26.70 1.13 -24.81
C HIS A 97 -26.37 2.65 -24.73
N SER A 98 -25.66 3.12 -23.71
CA SER A 98 -25.35 4.52 -23.54
C SER A 98 -23.87 4.80 -23.81
N PRO A 99 -23.49 5.69 -24.76
CA PRO A 99 -22.11 6.09 -25.02
C PRO A 99 -21.40 6.68 -23.80
N ARG A 100 -22.17 7.26 -22.87
CA ARG A 100 -21.65 7.80 -21.62
C ARG A 100 -21.21 6.69 -20.67
N ALA A 101 -21.98 5.64 -20.51
CA ALA A 101 -21.63 4.50 -19.66
C ALA A 101 -20.39 3.76 -20.19
N GLU A 102 -20.26 3.64 -21.51
CA GLU A 102 -19.08 3.08 -22.16
C GLU A 102 -17.83 3.95 -21.92
N ALA A 103 -17.95 5.27 -22.00
CA ALA A 103 -16.85 6.18 -21.71
C ALA A 103 -16.43 6.14 -20.24
N GLU A 104 -17.37 6.07 -19.30
CA GLU A 104 -17.12 5.93 -17.87
C GLU A 104 -16.46 4.57 -17.56
N PHE A 105 -16.89 3.49 -18.18
CA PHE A 105 -16.28 2.17 -18.08
C PHE A 105 -14.83 2.17 -18.58
N ASN A 106 -14.57 2.71 -19.77
CA ASN A 106 -13.24 2.79 -20.34
C ASN A 106 -12.30 3.66 -19.51
N LEU A 107 -12.81 4.70 -18.85
CA LEU A 107 -12.04 5.53 -17.94
C LEU A 107 -11.66 4.73 -16.67
N ALA A 108 -12.62 4.05 -16.06
CA ALA A 108 -12.39 3.22 -14.89
C ALA A 108 -11.36 2.11 -15.17
N ALA A 109 -11.45 1.43 -16.29
CA ALA A 109 -10.51 0.41 -16.73
C ALA A 109 -9.08 0.96 -16.88
N ARG A 110 -8.95 2.15 -17.50
CA ARG A 110 -7.63 2.81 -17.64
C ARG A 110 -7.04 3.24 -16.32
N VAL A 111 -7.85 3.80 -15.42
CA VAL A 111 -7.40 4.20 -14.08
C VAL A 111 -6.93 2.98 -13.29
N THR A 112 -7.71 1.90 -13.27
CA THR A 112 -7.33 0.66 -12.60
C THR A 112 -6.05 0.07 -13.17
N SER A 113 -5.90 0.02 -14.49
CA SER A 113 -4.67 -0.45 -15.15
C SER A 113 -3.46 0.42 -14.81
N SER A 114 -3.63 1.75 -14.71
CA SER A 114 -2.57 2.67 -14.31
C SER A 114 -2.14 2.44 -12.86
N ILE A 115 -3.09 2.27 -11.94
CA ILE A 115 -2.82 1.95 -10.52
C ILE A 115 -2.02 0.64 -10.44
N TRP A 116 -2.45 -0.40 -11.15
CA TRP A 116 -1.76 -1.69 -11.21
C TRP A 116 -0.33 -1.57 -11.70
N THR A 117 -0.14 -0.87 -12.80
CA THR A 117 1.20 -0.65 -13.36
C THR A 117 2.10 0.04 -12.34
N GLN A 118 1.63 1.10 -11.70
CA GLN A 118 2.41 1.82 -10.68
C GLN A 118 2.70 0.96 -9.46
N MET A 119 1.71 0.21 -8.96
CA MET A 119 1.92 -0.71 -7.84
C MET A 119 3.00 -1.75 -8.09
N LEU A 120 3.11 -2.26 -9.32
CA LEU A 120 4.02 -3.36 -9.64
C LEU A 120 5.37 -2.92 -10.18
N SER A 121 5.54 -1.65 -10.59
CA SER A 121 6.77 -1.20 -11.29
C SER A 121 7.58 -0.13 -10.55
N THR A 122 7.02 0.57 -9.56
CA THR A 122 7.76 1.61 -8.83
C THR A 122 8.76 1.00 -7.85
N ASP A 123 9.90 1.65 -7.64
CA ASP A 123 10.94 1.19 -6.70
C ASP A 123 10.40 1.07 -5.28
N LEU A 124 9.54 2.01 -4.86
CA LEU A 124 8.91 2.01 -3.55
C LEU A 124 7.39 2.14 -3.66
N LEU A 125 6.67 1.16 -3.12
CA LEU A 125 5.22 1.24 -2.88
C LEU A 125 4.96 1.56 -1.41
N VAL A 126 4.11 2.54 -1.14
CA VAL A 126 3.65 2.87 0.22
C VAL A 126 2.14 2.65 0.29
N LEU A 127 1.71 1.60 0.97
CA LEU A 127 0.31 1.30 1.23
C LEU A 127 -0.10 1.88 2.59
N MET A 128 -1.06 2.80 2.60
CA MET A 128 -1.44 3.56 3.79
C MET A 128 -2.79 3.13 4.35
N GLY A 129 -2.84 2.84 5.65
CA GLY A 129 -4.07 2.51 6.36
C GLY A 129 -4.60 1.10 6.09
N CYS A 130 -3.70 0.14 5.89
CA CYS A 130 -4.04 -1.25 5.63
C CYS A 130 -4.96 -1.82 6.73
N LYS A 131 -6.18 -2.12 6.34
CA LYS A 131 -7.21 -2.74 7.20
C LYS A 131 -8.10 -3.62 6.33
N PRO A 132 -7.68 -4.86 6.05
CA PRO A 132 -8.43 -5.79 5.22
C PRO A 132 -9.78 -6.14 5.83
N ALA A 133 -10.84 -6.06 5.03
CA ALA A 133 -12.20 -6.41 5.42
C ALA A 133 -12.74 -7.61 4.61
N HIS A 134 -12.13 -7.90 3.47
CA HIS A 134 -12.58 -8.95 2.56
C HIS A 134 -11.41 -9.82 2.09
N ARG A 135 -11.71 -11.09 1.78
CA ARG A 135 -10.71 -12.06 1.36
C ARG A 135 -9.96 -11.65 0.08
N HIS A 136 -10.65 -11.11 -0.90
CA HIS A 136 -10.04 -10.67 -2.16
C HIS A 136 -8.99 -9.56 -1.96
N GLU A 137 -9.17 -8.70 -0.94
CA GLU A 137 -8.18 -7.66 -0.60
C GLU A 137 -6.86 -8.28 -0.13
N ILE A 138 -6.94 -9.34 0.67
CA ILE A 138 -5.76 -10.04 1.20
C ILE A 138 -5.09 -10.85 0.09
N GLU A 139 -5.86 -11.54 -0.74
CA GLU A 139 -5.34 -12.29 -1.88
C GLU A 139 -4.60 -11.37 -2.85
N LEU A 140 -5.14 -10.18 -3.08
CA LEU A 140 -4.49 -9.19 -3.91
C LEU A 140 -3.23 -8.62 -3.26
N LEU A 141 -3.27 -8.32 -1.95
CA LEU A 141 -2.12 -7.85 -1.20
C LEU A 141 -0.99 -8.89 -1.26
N ASP A 142 -1.28 -10.15 -0.98
CA ASP A 142 -0.31 -11.25 -1.02
C ASP A 142 0.34 -11.37 -2.40
N ARG A 143 -0.45 -11.40 -3.47
CA ARG A 143 0.06 -11.43 -4.85
C ARG A 143 0.91 -10.21 -5.20
N THR A 144 0.51 -9.03 -4.73
CA THR A 144 1.25 -7.78 -4.97
C THR A 144 2.61 -7.84 -4.26
N LEU A 145 2.63 -8.23 -2.98
CA LEU A 145 3.87 -8.34 -2.21
C LEU A 145 4.81 -9.41 -2.79
N ALA A 146 4.28 -10.60 -3.12
CA ALA A 146 5.06 -11.67 -3.72
C ALA A 146 5.68 -11.25 -5.08
N SER A 147 4.90 -10.58 -5.94
CA SER A 147 5.39 -10.07 -7.22
C SER A 147 6.49 -9.03 -7.04
N ARG A 148 6.32 -8.10 -6.11
CA ARG A 148 7.31 -7.04 -5.83
C ARG A 148 8.58 -7.61 -5.20
N GLN A 149 8.44 -8.54 -4.25
CA GLN A 149 9.57 -9.24 -3.63
C GLN A 149 10.39 -10.01 -4.68
N GLY A 150 9.73 -10.74 -5.59
CA GLY A 150 10.38 -11.44 -6.70
C GLY A 150 11.17 -10.51 -7.63
N GLN A 151 10.79 -9.24 -7.72
CA GLN A 151 11.46 -8.19 -8.49
C GLN A 151 12.42 -7.32 -7.64
N LYS A 152 12.57 -7.62 -6.34
CA LYS A 152 13.33 -6.80 -5.38
C LYS A 152 12.85 -5.35 -5.28
N LEU A 153 11.54 -5.13 -5.36
CA LEU A 153 10.91 -3.82 -5.20
C LEU A 153 10.41 -3.65 -3.77
N ALA A 154 10.78 -2.55 -3.13
CA ALA A 154 10.47 -2.30 -1.72
C ALA A 154 9.00 -1.91 -1.51
N THR A 155 8.42 -2.35 -0.38
CA THR A 155 7.07 -1.97 0.03
C THR A 155 7.05 -1.52 1.49
N ILE A 156 6.46 -0.36 1.74
CA ILE A 156 6.10 0.09 3.10
C ILE A 156 4.60 -0.13 3.27
N LEU A 157 4.24 -0.97 4.24
CA LEU A 157 2.85 -1.23 4.62
C LEU A 157 2.55 -0.56 5.96
N MET A 158 1.60 0.36 5.98
CA MET A 158 1.18 1.07 7.18
C MET A 158 -0.22 0.62 7.58
N THR A 159 -0.40 0.19 8.83
CA THR A 159 -1.70 -0.21 9.38
C THR A 159 -2.04 0.62 10.63
N PRO A 160 -3.31 1.03 10.82
CA PRO A 160 -3.75 1.66 12.06
C PRO A 160 -3.78 0.69 13.24
N GLU A 161 -3.77 -0.62 12.96
CA GLU A 161 -3.93 -1.66 13.96
C GLU A 161 -2.59 -2.03 14.62
N MET A 162 -2.68 -2.61 15.81
CA MET A 162 -1.56 -3.31 16.46
C MET A 162 -1.41 -4.71 15.86
N PRO A 163 -0.24 -5.37 15.98
CA PRO A 163 -0.01 -6.69 15.38
C PRO A 163 -1.09 -7.71 15.70
N GLN A 164 -1.48 -7.82 16.98
CA GLN A 164 -2.49 -8.80 17.43
C GLN A 164 -3.89 -8.49 16.86
N GLN A 165 -4.23 -7.21 16.72
CA GLN A 165 -5.51 -6.81 16.15
C GLN A 165 -5.56 -7.08 14.66
N LEU A 166 -4.50 -6.74 13.93
CA LEU A 166 -4.41 -7.03 12.50
C LEU A 166 -4.46 -8.55 12.25
N GLU A 167 -3.78 -9.36 13.08
CA GLU A 167 -3.85 -10.82 13.00
C GLU A 167 -5.29 -11.32 13.19
N ALA A 168 -5.98 -10.80 14.21
CA ALA A 168 -7.38 -11.17 14.47
C ALA A 168 -8.30 -10.77 13.30
N ASP A 169 -8.12 -9.58 12.74
CA ASP A 169 -8.90 -9.11 11.58
C ASP A 169 -8.65 -10.00 10.36
N LEU A 170 -7.40 -10.40 10.12
CA LEU A 170 -7.04 -11.30 9.02
C LEU A 170 -7.59 -12.71 9.21
N VAL A 171 -7.58 -13.26 10.42
CA VAL A 171 -8.18 -14.58 10.73
C VAL A 171 -9.67 -14.61 10.44
N ASN A 172 -10.38 -13.49 10.65
CA ASN A 172 -11.81 -13.40 10.33
C ASN A 172 -12.11 -13.55 8.84
N VAL A 173 -11.21 -13.11 7.96
CA VAL A 173 -11.37 -13.17 6.50
C VAL A 173 -10.60 -14.31 5.84
N ASP A 174 -9.57 -14.84 6.52
CA ASP A 174 -8.78 -16.03 6.13
C ASP A 174 -8.58 -16.96 7.35
N PRO A 175 -9.59 -17.77 7.73
CA PRO A 175 -9.51 -18.67 8.88
C PRO A 175 -8.36 -19.68 8.80
N GLU A 176 -7.91 -20.00 7.59
CA GLU A 176 -6.79 -20.93 7.35
C GLU A 176 -5.42 -20.29 7.53
N ARG A 177 -5.35 -18.98 7.80
CA ARG A 177 -4.14 -18.19 8.07
C ARG A 177 -3.07 -18.24 6.96
N ARG A 178 -3.44 -18.62 5.76
CA ARG A 178 -2.50 -18.77 4.63
C ARG A 178 -1.78 -17.48 4.29
N TYR A 179 -2.56 -16.39 4.23
CA TYR A 179 -2.03 -15.08 3.84
C TYR A 179 -1.29 -14.37 4.97
N TRP A 180 -1.69 -14.62 6.23
CA TRP A 180 -0.97 -14.07 7.38
C TRP A 180 0.49 -14.51 7.38
N GLU A 181 0.74 -15.82 7.28
CA GLU A 181 2.09 -16.37 7.28
C GLU A 181 2.89 -15.89 6.06
N SER A 182 2.28 -15.86 4.87
CA SER A 182 2.92 -15.36 3.64
C SER A 182 3.29 -13.87 3.75
N ILE A 183 2.35 -13.02 4.13
CA ILE A 183 2.56 -11.56 4.22
C ILE A 183 3.57 -11.24 5.32
N PHE A 184 3.39 -11.79 6.54
CA PHE A 184 4.30 -11.52 7.64
C PHE A 184 5.66 -12.17 7.44
N GLY A 185 5.73 -13.44 7.05
CA GLY A 185 6.99 -14.13 6.77
C GLY A 185 7.82 -13.32 5.77
N GLY A 186 7.23 -12.96 4.63
CA GLY A 186 7.90 -12.13 3.62
C GLY A 186 8.34 -10.76 4.14
N MET A 187 7.50 -10.07 4.90
CA MET A 187 7.82 -8.75 5.45
C MET A 187 8.87 -8.81 6.58
N TYR A 188 8.90 -9.88 7.38
CA TYR A 188 9.94 -10.09 8.39
C TYR A 188 11.29 -10.46 7.79
N GLU A 189 11.31 -11.19 6.68
CA GLU A 189 12.54 -11.56 5.99
C GLU A 189 13.17 -10.39 5.23
N THR A 190 12.34 -9.52 4.66
CA THR A 190 12.79 -8.44 3.76
C THR A 190 12.57 -7.03 4.30
N GLY A 191 11.94 -6.90 5.46
CA GLY A 191 11.50 -5.63 5.99
C GLY A 191 11.85 -5.40 7.45
N LEU A 192 11.61 -4.17 7.89
CA LEU A 192 11.71 -3.76 9.29
C LEU A 192 10.29 -3.63 9.86
N VAL A 193 10.11 -4.00 11.12
CA VAL A 193 8.84 -3.85 11.85
C VAL A 193 8.96 -2.73 12.85
N ALA A 194 8.04 -1.75 12.81
CA ALA A 194 7.94 -0.67 13.77
C ALA A 194 6.54 -0.63 14.40
N MET A 195 6.48 -0.50 15.71
CA MET A 195 5.24 -0.35 16.48
C MET A 195 5.03 1.08 16.93
#